data_7048249d9068d2d516107ed22b80f55d
#
_entry.id   7048249d9068d2d516107ed22b80f55d
#
_cell.length_a   1.000
_cell.length_b   1.000
_cell.length_c   1.000
_cell.angle_alpha   90.00
_cell.angle_beta   90.00
_cell.angle_gamma   90.00
#
_symmetry.space_group_name_H-M   'P 1'
#
loop_
_entity.id
_entity.type
_entity.pdbx_description
1 polymer ?
#
loop_
_entity_poly.entity_id
_entity_poly.type
_entity_poly.pdbx_seq_one_letter_code
_entity_poly.pdbx_strand_id
1 'polypeptide(L)'
;MKIVFSDFDGTLTVNGKLGAVFFELLDIIEKNNSELVIVSGRSLSWGHFLLTHFPLKHAIMEGGGVILTKNVDGVISEEFLVSEGELQR
;
A
#
# COMPACT_ATOMS: atom_id res chain seq x y z
N MET A 1 13.46 9.73 -9.46
CA MET A 1 12.61 9.18 -8.40
C MET A 1 12.64 7.67 -8.42
N LYS A 2 12.71 7.04 -7.24
CA LYS A 2 12.68 5.59 -7.12
C LYS A 2 11.34 5.15 -6.56
N ILE A 3 10.93 3.96 -6.96
CA ILE A 3 9.76 3.30 -6.38
C ILE A 3 10.26 2.13 -5.55
N VAL A 4 9.87 2.09 -4.28
CA VAL A 4 10.25 1.04 -3.35
C VAL A 4 9.02 0.21 -3.04
N PHE A 5 9.08 -1.08 -3.29
CA PHE A 5 8.01 -2.02 -2.95
C PHE A 5 8.35 -2.69 -1.63
N SER A 6 7.39 -2.77 -0.73
CA SER A 6 7.62 -3.42 0.57
C SER A 6 6.39 -4.23 0.98
N ASP A 7 6.66 -5.41 1.52
CA ASP A 7 5.64 -6.19 2.22
C ASP A 7 5.19 -5.42 3.45
N PHE A 8 3.97 -5.64 3.88
CA PHE A 8 3.41 -4.95 5.02
C PHE A 8 3.56 -5.77 6.31
N ASP A 9 2.91 -6.94 6.36
CA ASP A 9 2.93 -7.76 7.57
C ASP A 9 4.29 -8.42 7.81
N GLY A 10 4.78 -8.31 9.05
CA GLY A 10 6.06 -8.88 9.44
C GLY A 10 7.26 -8.06 9.00
N THR A 11 7.08 -7.09 8.09
CA THR A 11 8.14 -6.19 7.63
C THR A 11 7.95 -4.80 8.20
N LEU A 12 6.76 -4.24 8.01
CA LEU A 12 6.41 -2.89 8.49
C LEU A 12 5.56 -2.93 9.76
N THR A 13 5.12 -4.11 10.16
CA THR A 13 4.35 -4.30 11.38
C THR A 13 5.10 -5.18 12.35
N VAL A 14 4.82 -4.96 13.64
CA VAL A 14 5.30 -5.80 14.73
C VAL A 14 4.07 -6.31 15.48
N ASN A 15 3.91 -7.63 15.52
CA ASN A 15 2.73 -8.27 16.14
C ASN A 15 1.42 -7.74 15.55
N GLY A 16 1.41 -7.53 14.22
CA GLY A 16 0.23 -7.06 13.50
C GLY A 16 -0.05 -5.57 13.64
N LYS A 17 0.82 -4.82 14.29
CA LYS A 17 0.63 -3.39 14.54
C LYS A 17 1.71 -2.57 13.85
N LEU A 18 1.34 -1.37 13.42
CA LEU A 18 2.29 -0.42 12.85
C LEU A 18 3.29 -0.02 13.95
N GLY A 19 4.56 -0.10 13.60
CA GLY A 19 5.64 0.22 14.52
C GLY A 19 6.54 1.31 13.97
N ALA A 20 7.60 1.60 14.72
CA ALA A 20 8.55 2.66 14.37
C ALA A 20 9.17 2.47 12.99
N VAL A 21 9.41 1.22 12.58
CA VAL A 21 10.02 0.92 11.27
C VAL A 21 9.20 1.51 10.12
N PHE A 22 7.88 1.42 10.19
CA PHE A 22 7.00 1.97 9.16
C PHE A 22 7.19 3.49 9.03
N PHE A 23 7.19 4.19 10.16
CA PHE A 23 7.32 5.65 10.15
C PHE A 23 8.72 6.10 9.76
N GLU A 24 9.74 5.38 10.17
CA GLU A 24 11.12 5.66 9.75
C GLU A 24 11.28 5.48 8.25
N LEU A 25 10.68 4.44 7.68
CA LEU A 25 10.73 4.20 6.24
C LEU A 25 10.03 5.31 5.48
N LEU A 26 8.86 5.76 5.92
CA LEU A 26 8.16 6.88 5.27
C LEU A 26 9.02 8.13 5.25
N ASP A 27 9.72 8.42 6.34
CA ASP A 27 10.59 9.58 6.43
C ASP A 27 11.77 9.50 5.45
N ILE A 28 12.40 8.33 5.38
CA ILE A 28 13.51 8.10 4.45
C ILE A 28 13.03 8.22 3.00
N ILE A 29 11.88 7.65 2.69
CA ILE A 29 11.31 7.69 1.34
C ILE A 29 11.04 9.12 0.92
N GLU A 30 10.46 9.93 1.80
CA GLU A 30 10.17 11.33 1.52
C GLU A 30 11.45 12.13 1.30
N LYS A 31 12.45 11.96 2.16
CA LYS A 31 13.72 12.68 2.06
C LYS A 31 14.50 12.34 0.80
N ASN A 32 14.31 11.15 0.25
CA ASN A 32 15.00 10.71 -0.96
C ASN A 32 14.16 10.89 -2.23
N ASN A 33 13.06 11.62 -2.15
CA ASN A 33 12.16 11.87 -3.27
C ASN A 33 11.75 10.56 -3.96
N SER A 34 11.40 9.57 -3.15
CA SER A 34 10.99 8.24 -3.62
C SER A 34 9.53 7.99 -3.29
N GLU A 35 8.98 6.91 -3.80
CA GLU A 35 7.63 6.47 -3.47
C GLU A 35 7.68 5.09 -2.86
N LEU A 36 6.86 4.87 -1.84
CA LEU A 36 6.69 3.56 -1.23
C LEU A 36 5.38 2.96 -1.71
N VAL A 37 5.44 1.74 -2.22
CA VAL A 37 4.27 0.96 -2.59
C VAL A 37 4.18 -0.23 -1.65
N ILE A 38 3.08 -0.29 -0.90
CA ILE A 38 2.82 -1.40 0.02
C ILE A 38 2.23 -2.56 -0.79
N VAL A 39 2.73 -3.77 -0.55
CA VAL A 39 2.20 -4.99 -1.13
C VAL A 39 1.72 -5.87 0.01
N SER A 40 0.44 -6.21 0.04
CA SER A 40 -0.14 -6.92 1.17
C SER A 40 -1.23 -7.90 0.76
N GLY A 41 -1.35 -8.97 1.51
CA GLY A 41 -2.49 -9.87 1.39
C GLY A 41 -3.74 -9.37 2.12
N ARG A 42 -3.64 -8.26 2.85
CA ARG A 42 -4.78 -7.69 3.55
C ARG A 42 -5.83 -7.15 2.60
N SER A 43 -7.03 -6.93 3.12
CA SER A 43 -8.18 -6.52 2.33
C SER A 43 -8.07 -5.09 1.79
N LEU A 44 -8.95 -4.76 0.84
CA LEU A 44 -9.07 -3.43 0.27
C LEU A 44 -9.23 -2.34 1.34
N SER A 45 -9.96 -2.61 2.41
CA SER A 45 -10.19 -1.62 3.45
C SER A 45 -8.88 -1.18 4.11
N TRP A 46 -7.93 -2.08 4.26
CA TRP A 46 -6.60 -1.73 4.76
C TRP A 46 -5.86 -0.81 3.80
N GLY A 47 -5.98 -1.08 2.50
CA GLY A 47 -5.36 -0.23 1.48
C GLY A 47 -5.94 1.18 1.51
N HIS A 48 -7.26 1.31 1.59
CA HIS A 48 -7.92 2.61 1.71
C HIS A 48 -7.47 3.35 2.96
N PHE A 49 -7.37 2.65 4.08
CA PHE A 49 -6.88 3.22 5.32
C PHE A 49 -5.47 3.78 5.16
N LEU A 50 -4.57 2.99 4.59
CA LEU A 50 -3.17 3.38 4.42
C LEU A 50 -3.03 4.59 3.51
N LEU A 51 -3.73 4.59 2.37
CA LEU A 51 -3.65 5.71 1.44
C LEU A 51 -4.32 6.97 1.99
N THR A 52 -5.34 6.82 2.81
CA THR A 52 -6.04 7.96 3.38
C THR A 52 -5.22 8.67 4.45
N HIS A 53 -4.51 7.91 5.28
CA HIS A 53 -3.87 8.45 6.48
C HIS A 53 -2.36 8.66 6.35
N PHE A 54 -1.73 8.12 5.32
CA PHE A 54 -0.28 8.21 5.17
C PHE A 54 0.09 8.76 3.79
N PRO A 55 1.30 9.29 3.61
CA PRO A 55 1.73 9.87 2.33
C PRO A 55 2.12 8.79 1.31
N LEU A 56 1.17 7.92 1.00
CA LEU A 56 1.31 6.84 0.03
C LEU A 56 0.38 7.11 -1.13
N LYS A 57 0.84 6.83 -2.36
CA LYS A 57 0.02 7.02 -3.56
C LYS A 57 -0.53 5.72 -4.11
N HIS A 58 0.13 4.60 -3.83
CA HIS A 58 -0.24 3.31 -4.38
C HIS A 58 -0.15 2.23 -3.32
N ALA A 59 -1.04 1.26 -3.38
CA ALA A 59 -0.97 0.06 -2.58
C ALA A 59 -1.50 -1.12 -3.40
N ILE A 60 -0.83 -2.26 -3.29
CA ILE A 60 -1.24 -3.49 -3.95
C ILE A 60 -1.78 -4.40 -2.87
N MET A 61 -3.07 -4.68 -2.92
CA MET A 61 -3.77 -5.38 -1.85
C MET A 61 -4.31 -6.72 -2.32
N GLU A 62 -4.83 -7.49 -1.38
CA GLU A 62 -5.47 -8.78 -1.62
C GLU A 62 -4.58 -9.76 -2.40
N GLY A 63 -3.29 -9.81 -1.99
CA GLY A 63 -2.36 -10.75 -2.59
C GLY A 63 -1.98 -10.45 -4.03
N GLY A 64 -2.10 -9.18 -4.45
CA GLY A 64 -1.80 -8.77 -5.82
C GLY A 64 -3.02 -8.66 -6.70
N GLY A 65 -4.22 -8.88 -6.14
CA GLY A 65 -5.45 -8.86 -6.93
C GLY A 65 -5.99 -7.47 -7.25
N VAL A 66 -5.54 -6.44 -6.53
CA VAL A 66 -6.05 -5.09 -6.74
C VAL A 66 -4.98 -4.04 -6.47
N ILE A 67 -4.93 -3.01 -7.31
CA ILE A 67 -4.06 -1.86 -7.10
C ILE A 67 -4.94 -0.67 -6.71
N LEU A 68 -4.58 -0.01 -5.61
CA LEU A 68 -5.20 1.23 -5.19
C LEU A 68 -4.27 2.39 -5.56
N THR A 69 -4.85 3.46 -6.07
CA THR A 69 -4.11 4.68 -6.43
C THR A 69 -4.85 5.89 -5.89
N LYS A 70 -4.10 6.75 -5.20
CA LYS A 70 -4.63 8.01 -4.69
C LYS A 70 -4.15 9.14 -5.61
N ASN A 71 -5.08 9.91 -6.18
CA ASN A 71 -4.71 11.04 -7.04
C ASN A 71 -4.39 12.28 -6.21
N VAL A 72 -4.04 13.37 -6.91
CA VAL A 72 -3.66 14.62 -6.23
C VAL A 72 -4.79 15.25 -5.42
N ASP A 73 -6.04 14.91 -5.73
CA ASP A 73 -7.21 15.41 -5.01
C ASP A 73 -7.56 14.52 -3.80
N GLY A 74 -6.80 13.46 -3.58
CA GLY A 74 -7.03 12.54 -2.47
C GLY A 74 -8.06 11.46 -2.76
N VAL A 75 -8.54 11.36 -4.00
CA VAL A 75 -9.50 10.33 -4.39
C VAL A 75 -8.77 9.03 -4.68
N ILE A 76 -9.26 7.95 -4.08
CA ILE A 76 -8.66 6.63 -4.23
C ILE A 76 -9.45 5.83 -5.26
N SER A 77 -8.76 5.32 -6.27
CA SER A 77 -9.35 4.46 -7.29
C SER A 77 -8.82 3.03 -7.13
N GLU A 78 -9.62 2.07 -7.57
CA GLU A 78 -9.29 0.65 -7.49
C GLU A 78 -9.20 0.08 -8.89
N GLU A 79 -8.16 -0.72 -9.14
CA GLU A 79 -8.00 -1.42 -10.39
C GLU A 79 -7.77 -2.90 -10.10
N PHE A 80 -8.68 -3.74 -10.57
CA PHE A 80 -8.57 -5.18 -10.36
C PHE A 80 -7.68 -5.78 -11.45
N LEU A 81 -6.71 -6.57 -11.03
CA LEU A 81 -5.71 -7.14 -11.93
C LEU A 81 -6.15 -8.47 -12.55
N VAL A 82 -7.21 -9.06 -12.01
CA VAL A 82 -7.78 -10.32 -12.51
C VAL A 82 -9.27 -10.14 -12.74
N SER A 83 -9.85 -10.95 -13.63
CA SER A 83 -11.27 -10.88 -13.88
C SER A 83 -12.08 -11.31 -12.67
N GLU A 84 -13.33 -10.85 -12.60
CA GLU A 84 -14.22 -11.21 -11.49
C GLU A 84 -14.37 -12.74 -11.36
N GLY A 85 -14.44 -13.45 -12.49
CA GLY A 85 -14.54 -14.90 -12.48
C GLY A 85 -13.28 -15.57 -11.89
N GLU A 86 -12.12 -14.98 -12.10
CA GLU A 86 -10.88 -15.49 -11.53
C GLU A 86 -10.79 -15.21 -10.03
N LEU A 87 -11.33 -14.10 -9.57
CA LEU A 87 -11.35 -13.75 -8.15
C LEU A 87 -12.24 -14.68 -7.33
N GLN A 88 -13.19 -15.35 -7.96
CA GLN A 88 -14.13 -16.24 -7.28
C GLN A 88 -13.60 -17.65 -7.05
N ARG A 89 -12.42 -17.95 -7.46
CA ARG A 89 -11.84 -19.26 -7.31
C ARG A 89 -11.46 -19.61 -5.88
#